data_ea89e1ec57f70e9b165250f7306a7150
#
_entry.id   ea89e1ec57f70e9b165250f7306a7150
#
_cell.length_a   1.000
_cell.length_b   1.000
_cell.length_c   1.000
_cell.angle_alpha   90.00
_cell.angle_beta   90.00
_cell.angle_gamma   90.00
#
_symmetry.space_group_name_H-M   'P 1'
#
loop_
_entity.id
_entity.type
_entity.pdbx_description
1 polymer ?
#
loop_
_entity_poly.entity_id
_entity_poly.type
_entity_poly.pdbx_seq_one_letter_code
_entity_poly.pdbx_strand_id
1 'polypeptide(L)'
;MLVGEVKVVGTLPEGPVLLCGNHNSYRDVFLFGMIRSSARLLVHPLVFSFPFLKKWALRWGFVQVSIDDAVALLKQGQTVAICPTGLVEALGDAELPFKTGAVRIAQQAGVPMVPVFFHYGNYPGRWVTPFSITVQNMILFCLWPFYRRGVTIVVGAPMDPAGDVRVRTRELKASVVALKPEVSV
;
A
#
# COMPACT_ATOMS: atom_id res chain seq x y z
N MET A 1 2.99 17.16 -13.42
CA MET A 1 3.35 15.92 -12.75
C MET A 1 2.95 16.04 -11.28
N LEU A 2 2.04 15.20 -10.78
CA LEU A 2 1.49 15.28 -9.41
C LEU A 2 2.41 14.67 -8.34
N VAL A 3 3.46 13.98 -8.77
CA VAL A 3 4.43 13.31 -7.89
C VAL A 3 5.80 13.92 -8.18
N GLY A 4 6.54 14.31 -7.14
CA GLY A 4 7.94 14.72 -7.27
C GLY A 4 8.80 13.58 -7.79
N GLU A 5 10.11 13.68 -7.68
CA GLU A 5 11.03 12.60 -8.04
C GLU A 5 10.67 11.32 -7.29
N VAL A 6 10.49 10.22 -8.03
CA VAL A 6 10.21 8.89 -7.48
C VAL A 6 11.38 7.97 -7.78
N LYS A 7 12.00 7.46 -6.71
CA LYS A 7 13.06 6.46 -6.79
C LYS A 7 12.49 5.10 -6.37
N VAL A 8 12.65 4.09 -7.23
CA VAL A 8 12.29 2.69 -6.91
C VAL A 8 13.58 1.91 -6.67
N VAL A 9 13.64 1.23 -5.54
CA VAL A 9 14.77 0.38 -5.11
C VAL A 9 14.25 -1.03 -4.91
N GLY A 10 14.96 -2.01 -5.48
CA GLY A 10 14.55 -3.42 -5.50
C GLY A 10 13.81 -3.80 -6.78
N THR A 11 13.53 -5.08 -6.90
CA THR A 11 12.92 -5.68 -8.10
C THR A 11 11.76 -6.59 -7.71
N LEU A 12 10.79 -6.73 -8.61
CA LEU A 12 9.70 -7.69 -8.45
C LEU A 12 10.06 -9.01 -9.11
N PRO A 13 9.61 -10.14 -8.54
CA PRO A 13 9.64 -11.42 -9.24
C PRO A 13 8.70 -11.40 -10.45
N GLU A 14 8.94 -12.30 -11.38
CA GLU A 14 8.01 -12.56 -12.47
C GLU A 14 6.70 -13.17 -11.95
N GLY A 15 5.63 -13.02 -12.73
CA GLY A 15 4.32 -13.56 -12.41
C GLY A 15 3.49 -12.74 -11.41
N PRO A 16 2.35 -13.31 -10.95
CA PRO A 16 1.44 -12.65 -10.04
C PRO A 16 2.00 -12.59 -8.63
N VAL A 17 1.87 -11.43 -7.99
CA VAL A 17 2.27 -11.20 -6.60
C VAL A 17 1.26 -10.33 -5.87
N LEU A 18 1.18 -10.45 -4.55
CA LEU A 18 0.46 -9.52 -3.70
C LEU A 18 1.44 -8.50 -3.11
N LEU A 19 1.39 -7.26 -3.58
CA LEU A 19 2.17 -6.15 -3.04
C LEU A 19 1.52 -5.65 -1.74
N CYS A 20 2.30 -5.60 -0.66
CA CYS A 20 1.81 -5.21 0.66
C CYS A 20 2.62 -4.01 1.16
N GLY A 21 2.03 -2.82 1.17
CA GLY A 21 2.72 -1.59 1.55
C GLY A 21 2.22 -0.96 2.85
N ASN A 22 3.08 -0.16 3.49
CA ASN A 22 2.63 0.82 4.46
C ASN A 22 1.71 1.84 3.77
N HIS A 23 0.95 2.61 4.54
CA HIS A 23 -0.01 3.58 4.00
C HIS A 23 0.19 4.94 4.65
N ASN A 24 1.08 5.74 4.07
CA ASN A 24 1.47 7.03 4.62
C ASN A 24 0.74 8.21 3.98
N SER A 25 0.20 8.00 2.78
CA SER A 25 -0.41 9.06 2.00
C SER A 25 -1.46 8.51 1.03
N TYR A 26 -2.45 9.32 0.70
CA TYR A 26 -3.38 9.02 -0.40
C TYR A 26 -2.69 8.90 -1.78
N ARG A 27 -1.40 9.26 -1.86
CA ARG A 27 -0.58 9.07 -3.07
C ARG A 27 -0.09 7.65 -3.25
N ASP A 28 0.00 6.86 -2.18
CA ASP A 28 0.53 5.49 -2.21
C ASP A 28 -0.21 4.62 -3.23
N VAL A 29 -1.51 4.89 -3.41
CA VAL A 29 -2.34 4.20 -4.40
C VAL A 29 -1.81 4.34 -5.83
N PHE A 30 -1.21 5.47 -6.17
CA PHE A 30 -0.61 5.69 -7.49
C PHE A 30 0.83 5.18 -7.55
N LEU A 31 1.53 5.14 -6.42
CA LEU A 31 2.93 4.72 -6.35
C LEU A 31 3.09 3.22 -6.59
N PHE A 32 2.11 2.39 -6.24
CA PHE A 32 2.11 0.98 -6.62
C PHE A 32 2.18 0.79 -8.15
N GLY A 33 1.53 1.68 -8.92
CA GLY A 33 1.62 1.69 -10.38
C GLY A 33 3.02 2.01 -10.93
N MET A 34 3.88 2.66 -10.13
CA MET A 34 5.28 2.89 -10.50
C MET A 34 6.14 1.64 -10.34
N ILE A 35 5.74 0.71 -9.47
CA ILE A 35 6.40 -0.59 -9.29
C ILE A 35 5.99 -1.54 -10.42
N ARG A 36 4.69 -1.63 -10.68
CA ARG A 36 4.11 -2.42 -11.79
C ARG A 36 2.86 -1.73 -12.31
N SER A 37 2.93 -1.20 -13.53
CA SER A 37 1.86 -0.40 -14.12
C SER A 37 0.53 -1.13 -14.28
N SER A 38 0.55 -2.45 -14.35
CA SER A 38 -0.65 -3.32 -14.42
C SER A 38 -1.19 -3.74 -13.05
N ALA A 39 -0.60 -3.30 -11.94
CA ALA A 39 -1.07 -3.68 -10.61
C ALA A 39 -2.50 -3.18 -10.34
N ARG A 40 -3.33 -4.06 -9.78
CA ARG A 40 -4.69 -3.75 -9.33
C ARG A 40 -4.67 -3.38 -7.86
N LEU A 41 -5.11 -2.18 -7.53
CA LEU A 41 -5.09 -1.70 -6.16
C LEU A 41 -6.42 -1.93 -5.47
N LEU A 42 -6.39 -2.58 -4.30
CA LEU A 42 -7.56 -2.73 -3.43
C LEU A 42 -7.79 -1.44 -2.63
N VAL A 43 -8.95 -0.81 -2.83
CA VAL A 43 -9.32 0.44 -2.16
C VAL A 43 -10.63 0.29 -1.39
N HIS A 44 -10.83 1.16 -0.41
CA HIS A 44 -11.99 1.13 0.47
C HIS A 44 -13.30 1.30 -0.32
N PRO A 45 -14.38 0.56 0.03
CA PRO A 45 -15.68 0.61 -0.67
C PRO A 45 -16.26 2.01 -0.83
N LEU A 46 -15.97 2.92 0.09
CA LEU A 46 -16.44 4.31 0.03
C LEU A 46 -16.06 5.02 -1.28
N VAL A 47 -14.92 4.67 -1.90
CA VAL A 47 -14.49 5.22 -3.20
C VAL A 47 -15.51 4.87 -4.29
N PHE A 48 -16.15 3.72 -4.19
CA PHE A 48 -17.13 3.24 -5.17
C PHE A 48 -18.57 3.70 -4.88
N SER A 49 -18.83 4.30 -3.71
CA SER A 49 -20.15 4.81 -3.34
C SER A 49 -20.53 6.08 -4.10
N PHE A 50 -19.55 6.80 -4.64
CA PHE A 50 -19.79 8.01 -5.40
C PHE A 50 -19.60 7.74 -6.91
N PRO A 51 -20.63 7.97 -7.77
CA PRO A 51 -20.57 7.60 -9.20
C PRO A 51 -19.34 8.18 -9.95
N PHE A 52 -18.99 9.42 -9.67
CA PHE A 52 -17.84 10.09 -10.26
C PHE A 52 -16.52 9.43 -9.85
N LEU A 53 -16.33 9.19 -8.54
CA LEU A 53 -15.13 8.52 -8.01
C LEU A 53 -15.04 7.07 -8.48
N LYS A 54 -16.18 6.36 -8.56
CA LYS A 54 -16.25 5.00 -9.10
C LYS A 54 -15.73 4.93 -10.53
N LYS A 55 -16.24 5.80 -11.43
CA LYS A 55 -15.80 5.81 -12.84
C LYS A 55 -14.30 6.08 -12.97
N TRP A 56 -13.80 7.01 -12.17
CA TRP A 56 -12.39 7.35 -12.12
C TRP A 56 -11.55 6.19 -11.55
N ALA A 57 -11.95 5.59 -10.44
CA ALA A 57 -11.26 4.47 -9.80
C ALA A 57 -11.14 3.26 -10.75
N LEU A 58 -12.22 2.90 -11.43
CA LEU A 58 -12.22 1.80 -12.42
C LEU A 58 -11.27 2.09 -13.58
N ARG A 59 -11.21 3.33 -14.06
CA ARG A 59 -10.29 3.73 -15.13
C ARG A 59 -8.82 3.58 -14.72
N TRP A 60 -8.51 3.75 -13.44
CA TRP A 60 -7.16 3.60 -12.89
C TRP A 60 -6.85 2.17 -12.42
N GLY A 61 -7.77 1.23 -12.65
CA GLY A 61 -7.58 -0.16 -12.28
C GLY A 61 -7.77 -0.44 -10.78
N PHE A 62 -8.43 0.47 -10.06
CA PHE A 62 -8.76 0.25 -8.66
C PHE A 62 -9.91 -0.75 -8.54
N VAL A 63 -9.82 -1.59 -7.53
CA VAL A 63 -10.80 -2.64 -7.22
C VAL A 63 -11.29 -2.43 -5.79
N GLN A 64 -12.58 -2.62 -5.57
CA GLN A 64 -13.12 -2.60 -4.22
C GLN A 64 -12.48 -3.69 -3.39
N VAL A 65 -12.12 -3.37 -2.14
CA VAL A 65 -11.50 -4.36 -1.25
C VAL A 65 -12.45 -5.52 -1.00
N SER A 66 -12.05 -6.70 -1.50
CA SER A 66 -12.73 -7.98 -1.35
C SER A 66 -11.66 -9.07 -1.41
N ILE A 67 -11.75 -10.07 -0.54
CA ILE A 67 -10.81 -11.19 -0.57
C ILE A 67 -11.01 -11.99 -1.84
N ASP A 68 -12.24 -12.30 -2.19
CA ASP A 68 -12.58 -13.17 -3.31
C ASP A 68 -12.17 -12.54 -4.66
N ASP A 69 -12.44 -11.22 -4.84
CA ASP A 69 -12.04 -10.52 -6.05
C ASP A 69 -10.51 -10.45 -6.18
N ALA A 70 -9.81 -10.17 -5.07
CA ALA A 70 -8.35 -10.13 -5.06
C ALA A 70 -7.74 -11.50 -5.41
N VAL A 71 -8.28 -12.58 -4.85
CA VAL A 71 -7.86 -13.96 -5.16
C VAL A 71 -8.11 -14.28 -6.62
N ALA A 72 -9.29 -13.91 -7.15
CA ALA A 72 -9.62 -14.14 -8.56
C ALA A 72 -8.64 -13.43 -9.51
N LEU A 73 -8.32 -12.17 -9.22
CA LEU A 73 -7.35 -11.38 -10.02
C LEU A 73 -5.95 -12.02 -9.99
N LEU A 74 -5.47 -12.42 -8.82
CA LEU A 74 -4.16 -13.08 -8.67
C LEU A 74 -4.11 -14.42 -9.42
N LYS A 75 -5.18 -15.22 -9.35
CA LYS A 75 -5.28 -16.49 -10.11
C LYS A 75 -5.35 -16.28 -11.63
N GLN A 76 -5.80 -15.11 -12.08
CA GLN A 76 -5.72 -14.69 -13.49
C GLN A 76 -4.34 -14.18 -13.92
N GLY A 77 -3.33 -14.30 -13.06
CA GLY A 77 -1.97 -13.84 -13.35
C GLY A 77 -1.74 -12.34 -13.14
N GLN A 78 -2.70 -11.61 -12.56
CA GLN A 78 -2.55 -10.18 -12.29
C GLN A 78 -1.81 -9.93 -10.97
N THR A 79 -1.12 -8.82 -10.88
CA THR A 79 -0.56 -8.32 -9.62
C THR A 79 -1.62 -7.51 -8.89
N VAL A 80 -1.76 -7.76 -7.60
CA VAL A 80 -2.67 -7.01 -6.72
C VAL A 80 -1.86 -6.27 -5.67
N ALA A 81 -2.28 -5.05 -5.30
CA ALA A 81 -1.65 -4.24 -4.29
C ALA A 81 -2.64 -3.89 -3.17
N ILE A 82 -2.16 -3.91 -1.93
CA ILE A 82 -2.95 -3.62 -0.74
C ILE A 82 -2.10 -2.89 0.31
N CYS A 83 -2.73 -1.98 1.06
CA CYS A 83 -2.20 -1.45 2.30
C CYS A 83 -2.91 -2.15 3.48
N PRO A 84 -2.26 -3.13 4.16
CA PRO A 84 -2.93 -3.99 5.13
C PRO A 84 -3.46 -3.28 6.37
N THR A 85 -3.02 -2.07 6.68
CA THR A 85 -3.58 -1.23 7.75
C THR A 85 -5.00 -0.79 7.43
N GLY A 86 -5.29 -0.53 6.15
CA GLY A 86 -6.57 -0.06 5.65
C GLY A 86 -6.89 1.40 5.99
N LEU A 87 -5.97 2.11 6.64
CA LEU A 87 -6.03 3.52 7.00
C LEU A 87 -4.68 4.17 6.72
N VAL A 88 -4.71 5.46 6.37
CA VAL A 88 -3.49 6.25 6.22
C VAL A 88 -2.87 6.52 7.59
N GLU A 89 -1.58 6.26 7.72
CA GLU A 89 -0.82 6.41 8.96
C GLU A 89 -0.14 7.79 9.02
N ALA A 90 -0.52 8.57 10.02
CA ALA A 90 -0.01 9.94 10.15
C ALA A 90 1.51 10.00 10.40
N LEU A 91 2.07 9.01 11.07
CA LEU A 91 3.51 8.97 11.41
C LEU A 91 4.37 8.30 10.35
N GLY A 92 3.77 7.63 9.40
CA GLY A 92 4.49 7.06 8.27
C GLY A 92 5.35 5.83 8.55
N ASP A 93 5.25 5.24 9.73
CA ASP A 93 6.16 4.21 10.21
C ASP A 93 5.52 2.82 10.36
N ALA A 94 4.37 2.59 9.72
CA ALA A 94 3.61 1.34 9.83
C ALA A 94 3.26 0.98 11.30
N GLU A 95 2.84 1.97 12.08
CA GLU A 95 2.52 1.80 13.50
C GLU A 95 1.22 1.01 13.73
N LEU A 96 0.23 1.22 12.84
CA LEU A 96 -1.04 0.50 12.92
C LEU A 96 -0.84 -1.01 12.68
N PRO A 97 -1.62 -1.86 13.37
CA PRO A 97 -1.56 -3.30 13.15
C PRO A 97 -2.02 -3.65 11.73
N PHE A 98 -1.30 -4.56 11.07
CA PHE A 98 -1.74 -5.12 9.80
C PHE A 98 -2.93 -6.05 10.02
N LYS A 99 -3.93 -5.93 9.16
CA LYS A 99 -5.07 -6.84 9.09
C LYS A 99 -4.65 -8.13 8.39
N THR A 100 -5.24 -9.24 8.81
CA THR A 100 -4.90 -10.58 8.29
C THR A 100 -5.35 -10.82 6.84
N GLY A 101 -6.10 -9.90 6.26
CA GLY A 101 -6.66 -10.04 4.90
C GLY A 101 -5.60 -10.26 3.83
N ALA A 102 -4.47 -9.56 3.90
CA ALA A 102 -3.37 -9.72 2.92
C ALA A 102 -2.84 -11.17 2.89
N VAL A 103 -2.55 -11.75 4.06
CA VAL A 103 -2.06 -13.12 4.15
C VAL A 103 -3.10 -14.12 3.65
N ARG A 104 -4.37 -13.94 4.02
CA ARG A 104 -5.47 -14.82 3.53
C ARG A 104 -5.60 -14.77 2.02
N ILE A 105 -5.53 -13.59 1.41
CA ILE A 105 -5.56 -13.43 -0.05
C ILE A 105 -4.40 -14.19 -0.68
N ALA A 106 -3.17 -13.98 -0.19
CA ALA A 106 -1.99 -14.62 -0.75
C ALA A 106 -2.03 -16.15 -0.62
N GLN A 107 -2.47 -16.68 0.53
CA GLN A 107 -2.64 -18.12 0.75
C GLN A 107 -3.67 -18.73 -0.18
N GLN A 108 -4.86 -18.12 -0.32
CA GLN A 108 -5.92 -18.63 -1.18
C GLN A 108 -5.57 -18.55 -2.67
N ALA A 109 -4.76 -17.56 -3.04
CA ALA A 109 -4.29 -17.41 -4.42
C ALA A 109 -3.06 -18.26 -4.73
N GLY A 110 -2.30 -18.71 -3.72
CA GLY A 110 -1.05 -19.45 -3.89
C GLY A 110 0.07 -18.58 -4.47
N VAL A 111 0.12 -17.28 -4.12
CA VAL A 111 1.11 -16.33 -4.65
C VAL A 111 1.96 -15.73 -3.52
N PRO A 112 3.20 -15.34 -3.81
CA PRO A 112 4.03 -14.68 -2.81
C PRO A 112 3.52 -13.29 -2.45
N MET A 113 3.75 -12.89 -1.20
CA MET A 113 3.59 -11.52 -0.72
C MET A 113 4.92 -10.76 -0.91
N VAL A 114 4.86 -9.54 -1.42
CA VAL A 114 6.04 -8.68 -1.56
C VAL A 114 5.87 -7.45 -0.68
N PRO A 115 6.70 -7.30 0.37
CA PRO A 115 6.66 -6.12 1.22
C PRO A 115 7.16 -4.90 0.44
N VAL A 116 6.49 -3.76 0.62
CA VAL A 116 6.82 -2.49 -0.01
C VAL A 116 6.83 -1.40 1.06
N PHE A 117 7.82 -0.51 1.02
CA PHE A 117 7.85 0.65 1.89
C PHE A 117 7.88 1.95 1.08
N PHE A 118 6.92 2.83 1.35
CA PHE A 118 6.88 4.18 0.80
C PHE A 118 7.51 5.15 1.80
N HIS A 119 8.68 5.67 1.46
CA HIS A 119 9.37 6.68 2.25
C HIS A 119 9.21 8.06 1.64
N TYR A 120 8.65 8.97 2.40
CA TYR A 120 8.51 10.38 2.04
C TYR A 120 9.53 11.21 2.82
N GLY A 121 10.48 11.85 2.15
CA GLY A 121 11.62 12.55 2.76
C GLY A 121 11.26 13.60 3.81
N ASN A 122 10.14 14.31 3.66
CA ASN A 122 9.62 15.22 4.68
C ASN A 122 8.12 15.01 4.81
N TYR A 123 7.78 14.06 5.65
CA TYR A 123 6.38 13.75 5.93
C TYR A 123 5.86 14.66 7.05
N PRO A 124 4.76 15.41 6.82
CA PRO A 124 4.23 16.32 7.84
C PRO A 124 3.37 15.59 8.88
N GLY A 125 3.35 14.29 8.90
CA GLY A 125 2.58 13.49 9.84
C GLY A 125 2.76 13.93 11.30
N ARG A 126 3.96 14.34 11.67
CA ARG A 126 4.24 14.87 13.02
C ARG A 126 3.38 16.06 13.43
N TRP A 127 2.95 16.89 12.49
CA TRP A 127 2.15 18.10 12.77
C TRP A 127 0.67 17.76 13.02
N VAL A 128 0.20 16.62 12.56
CA VAL A 128 -1.22 16.22 12.67
C VAL A 128 -1.46 15.15 13.75
N THR A 129 -0.41 14.66 14.41
CA THR A 129 -0.52 13.64 15.47
C THR A 129 -1.42 14.01 16.66
N PRO A 130 -1.56 15.30 17.06
CA PRO A 130 -2.44 15.66 18.18
C PRO A 130 -3.93 15.44 17.88
N PHE A 131 -4.30 15.25 16.62
CA PHE A 131 -5.70 15.12 16.22
C PHE A 131 -6.15 13.66 16.15
N SER A 132 -7.47 13.43 16.22
CA SER A 132 -8.02 12.09 15.97
C SER A 132 -7.67 11.59 14.57
N ILE A 133 -7.60 10.26 14.37
CA ILE A 133 -7.21 9.67 13.09
C ILE A 133 -8.06 10.14 11.90
N THR A 134 -9.35 10.41 12.13
CA THR A 134 -10.24 10.95 11.09
C THR A 134 -9.82 12.36 10.67
N VAL A 135 -9.54 13.22 11.65
CA VAL A 135 -9.10 14.60 11.40
C VAL A 135 -7.72 14.61 10.75
N GLN A 136 -6.81 13.76 11.21
CA GLN A 136 -5.50 13.57 10.58
C GLN A 136 -5.64 13.22 9.10
N ASN A 137 -6.48 12.22 8.79
CA ASN A 137 -6.71 11.79 7.40
C ASN A 137 -7.31 12.91 6.55
N MET A 138 -8.23 13.69 7.09
CA MET A 138 -8.82 14.84 6.39
C MET A 138 -7.78 15.93 6.09
N ILE A 139 -6.96 16.27 7.07
CA ILE A 139 -5.86 17.25 6.89
C ILE A 139 -4.87 16.75 5.84
N LEU A 140 -4.44 15.49 5.93
CA LEU A 140 -3.50 14.88 4.98
C LEU A 140 -4.10 14.83 3.56
N PHE A 141 -5.40 14.56 3.44
CA PHE A 141 -6.10 14.63 2.17
C PHE A 141 -6.09 16.03 1.57
N CYS A 142 -6.39 17.06 2.36
CA CYS A 142 -6.38 18.44 1.90
C CYS A 142 -4.98 18.95 1.55
N LEU A 143 -3.96 18.49 2.28
CA LEU A 143 -2.58 18.91 2.05
C LEU A 143 -1.85 18.13 0.97
N TRP A 144 -2.39 17.01 0.51
CA TRP A 144 -1.73 16.12 -0.45
C TRP A 144 -1.19 16.82 -1.72
N PRO A 145 -1.85 17.83 -2.32
CA PRO A 145 -1.32 18.50 -3.52
C PRO A 145 -0.03 19.29 -3.26
N PHE A 146 0.20 19.66 -1.99
CA PHE A 146 1.36 20.44 -1.57
C PHE A 146 2.58 19.60 -1.22
N TYR A 147 2.39 18.25 -1.08
CA TYR A 147 3.49 17.30 -0.87
C TYR A 147 4.14 16.92 -2.19
N ARG A 148 4.94 17.80 -2.76
CA ARG A 148 5.65 17.51 -4.01
C ARG A 148 7.08 17.00 -3.80
N ARG A 149 7.40 16.47 -2.64
CA ARG A 149 8.76 16.02 -2.34
C ARG A 149 9.01 14.60 -2.82
N GLY A 150 10.28 14.27 -3.08
CA GLY A 150 10.70 12.97 -3.57
C GLY A 150 10.20 11.82 -2.70
N VAL A 151 9.88 10.73 -3.34
CA VAL A 151 9.44 9.48 -2.70
C VAL A 151 10.41 8.39 -3.07
N THR A 152 10.90 7.67 -2.07
CA THR A 152 11.63 6.42 -2.29
C THR A 152 10.70 5.24 -2.02
N ILE A 153 10.54 4.38 -3.00
CA ILE A 153 9.79 3.13 -2.91
C ILE A 153 10.80 2.02 -2.76
N VAL A 154 10.77 1.30 -1.66
CA VAL A 154 11.63 0.15 -1.43
C VAL A 154 10.82 -1.12 -1.55
N VAL A 155 11.22 -1.99 -2.48
CA VAL A 155 10.59 -3.29 -2.75
C VAL A 155 11.46 -4.36 -2.10
N GLY A 156 10.86 -5.13 -1.19
CA GLY A 156 11.55 -6.19 -0.46
C GLY A 156 11.52 -7.55 -1.16
N ALA A 157 12.12 -8.53 -0.53
CA ALA A 157 12.12 -9.90 -1.02
C ALA A 157 10.73 -10.54 -0.94
N PRO A 158 10.35 -11.40 -1.90
CA PRO A 158 9.10 -12.15 -1.85
C PRO A 158 9.04 -13.06 -0.61
N MET A 159 7.88 -13.10 0.03
CA MET A 159 7.60 -13.92 1.21
C MET A 159 6.59 -15.01 0.87
N ASP A 160 6.87 -16.23 1.28
CA ASP A 160 5.90 -17.33 1.22
C ASP A 160 4.73 -17.05 2.19
N PRO A 161 3.45 -17.09 1.75
CA PRO A 161 2.30 -16.89 2.62
C PRO A 161 1.98 -18.11 3.50
N ALA A 162 2.54 -19.29 3.25
CA ALA A 162 2.21 -20.53 3.96
C ALA A 162 2.46 -20.45 5.47
N GLY A 163 1.55 -21.06 6.27
CA GLY A 163 1.65 -21.11 7.73
C GLY A 163 0.52 -20.40 8.45
N ASP A 164 0.70 -20.16 9.77
CA ASP A 164 -0.32 -19.47 10.58
C ASP A 164 -0.52 -18.02 10.12
N VAL A 165 -1.76 -17.66 9.88
CA VAL A 165 -2.14 -16.35 9.34
C VAL A 165 -1.69 -15.19 10.22
N ARG A 166 -1.78 -15.33 11.55
CA ARG A 166 -1.41 -14.25 12.47
C ARG A 166 0.10 -14.10 12.58
N VAL A 167 0.82 -15.22 12.55
CA VAL A 167 2.29 -15.22 12.53
C VAL A 167 2.77 -14.55 11.25
N ARG A 168 2.30 -15.00 10.09
CA ARG A 168 2.67 -14.42 8.79
C ARG A 168 2.30 -12.94 8.67
N THR A 169 1.18 -12.51 9.26
CA THR A 169 0.82 -11.08 9.29
C THR A 169 1.81 -10.24 10.09
N ARG A 170 2.31 -10.75 11.21
CA ARG A 170 3.34 -10.07 12.00
C ARG A 170 4.68 -10.01 11.27
N GLU A 171 5.08 -11.12 10.65
CA GLU A 171 6.31 -11.19 9.84
C GLU A 171 6.25 -10.24 8.64
N LEU A 172 5.10 -10.20 7.94
CA LEU A 172 4.89 -9.26 6.84
C LEU A 172 5.04 -7.80 7.32
N LYS A 173 4.43 -7.45 8.46
CA LYS A 173 4.59 -6.11 9.02
C LYS A 173 6.06 -5.82 9.36
N ALA A 174 6.74 -6.74 10.02
CA ALA A 174 8.16 -6.60 10.36
C ALA A 174 9.02 -6.40 9.10
N SER A 175 8.76 -7.18 8.05
CA SER A 175 9.46 -7.06 6.76
C SER A 175 9.21 -5.71 6.10
N VAL A 176 7.97 -5.19 6.12
CA VAL A 176 7.67 -3.84 5.59
C VAL A 176 8.43 -2.77 6.38
N VAL A 177 8.42 -2.85 7.71
CA VAL A 177 9.13 -1.87 8.57
C VAL A 177 10.63 -1.92 8.38
N ALA A 178 11.21 -3.12 8.21
CA ALA A 178 12.64 -3.31 7.97
C ALA A 178 13.15 -2.69 6.65
N LEU A 179 12.24 -2.40 5.71
CA LEU A 179 12.58 -1.71 4.45
C LEU A 179 12.72 -0.19 4.62
N LYS A 180 12.43 0.35 5.81
CA LYS A 180 12.57 1.79 6.07
C LYS A 180 14.03 2.19 5.84
N PRO A 181 14.32 3.14 4.91
CA PRO A 181 15.68 3.62 4.72
C PRO A 181 16.22 4.23 6.01
N GLU A 182 17.46 3.90 6.35
CA GLU A 182 18.17 4.65 7.38
C GLU A 182 18.28 6.11 6.94
N VAL A 183 17.74 7.01 7.72
CA VAL A 183 17.87 8.45 7.47
C VAL A 183 19.31 8.79 7.79
N SER A 184 20.14 8.98 6.76
CA SER A 184 21.44 9.64 6.94
C SER A 184 21.15 11.07 7.43
N VAL A 185 21.43 11.30 8.69
CA VAL A 185 21.36 12.61 9.34
C VAL A 185 22.43 13.54 8.76
#